data_12601a1cf62e212af43877db2bcf4212
#
_entry.id   12601a1cf62e212af43877db2bcf4212
#
_cell.length_a   1.000
_cell.length_b   1.000
_cell.length_c   1.000
_cell.angle_alpha   90.00
_cell.angle_beta   90.00
_cell.angle_gamma   90.00
#
_symmetry.space_group_name_H-M   'P 1'
#
loop_
_entity.id
_entity.type
_entity.pdbx_description
1 polymer ?
#
loop_
_entity_poly.entity_id
_entity_poly.type
_entity_poly.pdbx_seq_one_letter_code
_entity_poly.pdbx_strand_id
1 'polypeptide(L)'
;MRYFDSSRDTLTADHVMASAALPPAFPAVRIDGEPYWDGGIYSNTPIEAVLDDEPRRSSVIFSVQVWNPDGPEPQSVLDVLDKQKEIQYASRSSQIEQQRKLHRLRHVIRELSLHLPPEIAALPEVRDLSCWGCGTTMHVLSLVAPRIGDEDHTKDIDFSSIGISARWQAGYEEAQRMIASRPWESKVDVIEGVALHTLPPLVK
;
A
#
# COMPACT_ATOMS: atom_id res chain seq x y z
N MET A 1 3.96 13.18 -6.42
CA MET A 1 3.23 12.95 -5.16
C MET A 1 4.05 13.48 -4.00
N ARG A 2 3.42 14.08 -2.99
CA ARG A 2 4.06 14.58 -1.77
C ARG A 2 3.58 13.74 -0.59
N TYR A 3 4.49 13.26 0.25
CA TYR A 3 4.19 12.66 1.53
C TYR A 3 4.51 13.67 2.63
N PHE A 4 3.59 13.81 3.58
CA PHE A 4 3.80 14.57 4.81
C PHE A 4 3.95 13.58 5.97
N ASP A 5 5.02 13.71 6.72
CA ASP A 5 5.42 12.78 7.77
C ASP A 5 5.51 13.51 9.10
N SER A 6 4.77 13.04 10.10
CA SER A 6 4.73 13.65 11.44
C SER A 6 6.09 13.68 12.17
N SER A 7 7.06 12.89 11.70
CA SER A 7 8.44 12.96 12.22
C SER A 7 9.24 14.15 11.70
N ARG A 8 8.79 14.76 10.59
CA ARG A 8 9.48 15.85 9.87
C ARG A 8 8.61 17.09 9.66
N ASP A 9 7.30 16.89 9.55
CA ASP A 9 6.32 17.92 9.21
C ASP A 9 5.36 18.16 10.39
N THR A 10 4.94 19.41 10.60
CA THR A 10 3.85 19.70 11.51
C THR A 10 2.52 19.47 10.81
N LEU A 11 1.87 18.34 11.10
CA LEU A 11 0.59 18.01 10.49
C LEU A 11 -0.54 18.84 11.09
N THR A 12 -1.40 19.38 10.21
CA THR A 12 -2.58 20.15 10.56
C THR A 12 -3.84 19.51 9.99
N ALA A 13 -5.01 20.05 10.30
CA ALA A 13 -6.28 19.61 9.70
C ALA A 13 -6.27 19.74 8.17
N ASP A 14 -5.57 20.74 7.61
CA ASP A 14 -5.49 20.95 6.18
C ASP A 14 -4.79 19.78 5.46
N HIS A 15 -3.78 19.16 6.07
CA HIS A 15 -3.13 17.96 5.53
C HIS A 15 -4.12 16.78 5.44
N VAL A 16 -4.95 16.60 6.48
CA VAL A 16 -5.99 15.56 6.47
C VAL A 16 -7.06 15.87 5.42
N MET A 17 -7.49 17.12 5.33
CA MET A 17 -8.46 17.55 4.32
C MET A 17 -7.91 17.39 2.90
N ALA A 18 -6.63 17.72 2.66
CA ALA A 18 -5.99 17.52 1.37
C ALA A 18 -5.92 16.05 0.97
N SER A 19 -5.64 15.17 1.94
CA SER A 19 -5.62 13.71 1.74
C SER A 19 -6.99 13.08 1.47
N ALA A 20 -8.07 13.83 1.69
CA ALA A 20 -9.45 13.42 1.40
C ALA A 20 -10.10 14.23 0.26
N ALA A 21 -9.39 15.20 -0.30
CA ALA A 21 -9.91 16.09 -1.35
C ALA A 21 -9.81 15.44 -2.73
N LEU A 22 -10.67 14.44 -3.01
CA LEU A 22 -10.70 13.72 -4.29
C LEU A 22 -11.44 14.53 -5.37
N PRO A 23 -10.80 14.91 -6.50
CA PRO A 23 -11.47 15.55 -7.62
C PRO A 23 -12.37 14.57 -8.39
N PRO A 24 -13.43 15.04 -9.06
CA PRO A 24 -13.85 16.41 -9.14
C PRO A 24 -14.76 16.85 -7.98
N ALA A 25 -15.02 15.98 -6.98
CA ALA A 25 -15.97 16.24 -5.92
C ALA A 25 -15.51 17.35 -4.97
N PHE A 26 -14.21 17.47 -4.74
CA PHE A 26 -13.64 18.44 -3.81
C PHE A 26 -12.58 19.33 -4.48
N PRO A 27 -12.53 20.63 -4.13
CA PRO A 27 -11.48 21.53 -4.56
C PRO A 27 -10.15 21.19 -3.91
N ALA A 28 -9.05 21.64 -4.50
CA ALA A 28 -7.73 21.52 -3.88
C ALA A 28 -7.66 22.28 -2.54
N VAL A 29 -7.03 21.66 -1.56
CA VAL A 29 -6.72 22.30 -0.27
C VAL A 29 -5.33 22.95 -0.35
N ARG A 30 -5.21 24.17 0.17
CA ARG A 30 -3.92 24.88 0.15
C ARG A 30 -3.17 24.68 1.45
N ILE A 31 -1.93 24.22 1.33
CA ILE A 31 -0.97 24.07 2.43
C ILE A 31 0.25 24.92 2.07
N ASP A 32 0.60 25.87 2.89
CA ASP A 32 1.70 26.82 2.65
C ASP A 32 1.62 27.52 1.28
N GLY A 33 0.39 27.80 0.81
CA GLY A 33 0.13 28.46 -0.48
C GLY A 33 0.06 27.52 -1.69
N GLU A 34 0.54 26.29 -1.59
CA GLU A 34 0.52 25.27 -2.65
C GLU A 34 -0.78 24.48 -2.63
N PRO A 35 -1.38 24.17 -3.81
CA PRO A 35 -2.60 23.37 -3.89
C PRO A 35 -2.32 21.87 -3.86
N TYR A 36 -3.06 21.16 -3.03
CA TYR A 36 -2.99 19.71 -2.90
C TYR A 36 -4.36 19.05 -3.09
N TRP A 37 -4.35 17.92 -3.75
CA TRP A 37 -5.47 17.00 -3.85
C TRP A 37 -5.10 15.64 -3.24
N ASP A 38 -6.10 14.79 -3.06
CA ASP A 38 -5.94 13.43 -2.59
C ASP A 38 -4.89 12.68 -3.42
N GLY A 39 -3.89 12.13 -2.73
CA GLY A 39 -2.84 11.33 -3.34
C GLY A 39 -3.34 10.03 -3.95
N GLY A 40 -4.56 9.59 -3.61
CA GLY A 40 -5.21 8.41 -4.17
C GLY A 40 -5.39 8.45 -5.69
N ILE A 41 -5.38 9.66 -6.30
CA ILE A 41 -5.36 9.81 -7.77
C ILE A 41 -4.13 9.15 -8.39
N TYR A 42 -2.99 9.25 -7.70
CA TYR A 42 -1.71 8.73 -8.17
C TYR A 42 -1.43 7.32 -7.61
N SER A 43 -1.56 7.14 -6.30
CA SER A 43 -1.37 5.87 -5.61
C SER A 43 -2.31 5.80 -4.41
N ASN A 44 -3.38 5.01 -4.52
CA ASN A 44 -4.38 4.88 -3.47
C ASN A 44 -3.91 3.99 -2.31
N THR A 45 -2.93 3.13 -2.55
CA THR A 45 -2.28 2.32 -1.52
C THR A 45 -0.76 2.50 -1.67
N PRO A 46 -0.19 3.60 -1.17
CA PRO A 46 1.22 3.97 -1.39
C PRO A 46 2.16 3.14 -0.50
N ILE A 47 2.21 1.84 -0.75
CA ILE A 47 3.03 0.89 0.01
C ILE A 47 4.52 1.20 -0.07
N GLU A 48 4.96 1.81 -1.18
CA GLU A 48 6.32 2.26 -1.38
C GLU A 48 6.79 3.22 -0.29
N ALA A 49 5.92 4.08 0.22
CA ALA A 49 6.25 5.01 1.29
C ALA A 49 6.65 4.30 2.59
N VAL A 50 6.05 3.12 2.84
CA VAL A 50 6.35 2.30 4.02
C VAL A 50 7.55 1.39 3.80
N LEU A 51 7.66 0.81 2.59
CA LEU A 51 8.75 -0.11 2.25
C LEU A 51 10.10 0.60 2.08
N ASP A 52 10.07 1.88 1.72
CA ASP A 52 11.26 2.72 1.56
C ASP A 52 11.59 3.57 2.78
N ASP A 53 10.82 3.45 3.88
CA ASP A 53 11.06 4.19 5.13
C ASP A 53 12.42 3.84 5.75
N GLU A 54 13.06 4.84 6.36
CA GLU A 54 14.37 4.69 6.98
C GLU A 54 14.36 5.05 8.48
N PRO A 55 15.01 4.23 9.32
CA PRO A 55 15.74 2.99 9.03
C PRO A 55 14.81 1.82 8.69
N ARG A 56 15.16 1.03 7.67
CA ARG A 56 14.40 -0.17 7.29
C ARG A 56 14.37 -1.17 8.42
N ARG A 57 13.19 -1.73 8.68
CA ARG A 57 12.96 -2.70 9.75
C ARG A 57 12.14 -3.88 9.22
N SER A 58 12.43 -5.08 9.72
CA SER A 58 11.53 -6.21 9.50
C SER A 58 10.15 -5.89 10.09
N SER A 59 9.11 -5.98 9.27
CA SER A 59 7.79 -5.44 9.59
C SER A 59 6.67 -6.32 9.07
N VAL A 60 5.52 -6.24 9.73
CA VAL A 60 4.23 -6.74 9.23
C VAL A 60 3.39 -5.53 8.87
N ILE A 61 2.99 -5.45 7.61
CA ILE A 61 2.31 -4.29 7.03
C ILE A 61 0.90 -4.73 6.60
N PHE A 62 -0.13 -4.14 7.20
CA PHE A 62 -1.52 -4.33 6.78
C PHE A 62 -1.86 -3.29 5.71
N SER A 63 -2.06 -3.76 4.49
CA SER A 63 -2.43 -2.94 3.33
C SER A 63 -3.92 -3.08 3.07
N VAL A 64 -4.69 -2.06 3.42
CA VAL A 64 -6.15 -2.05 3.24
C VAL A 64 -6.48 -1.47 1.87
N GLN A 65 -7.17 -2.25 1.04
CA GLN A 65 -7.58 -1.88 -0.31
C GLN A 65 -9.11 -1.85 -0.37
N VAL A 66 -9.65 -0.65 -0.40
CA VAL A 66 -11.12 -0.46 -0.43
C VAL A 66 -11.72 -0.61 -1.84
N TRP A 67 -10.88 -0.64 -2.88
CA TRP A 67 -11.27 -0.81 -4.27
C TRP A 67 -10.87 -2.20 -4.75
N ASN A 68 -11.86 -2.96 -5.23
CA ASN A 68 -11.64 -4.31 -5.74
C ASN A 68 -11.93 -4.34 -7.24
N PRO A 69 -10.89 -4.46 -8.11
CA PRO A 69 -11.07 -4.45 -9.56
C PRO A 69 -11.69 -5.74 -10.10
N ASP A 70 -11.69 -6.82 -9.30
CA ASP A 70 -12.28 -8.09 -9.69
C ASP A 70 -13.81 -8.02 -9.59
N GLY A 71 -14.50 -8.55 -10.61
CA GLY A 71 -15.96 -8.54 -10.63
C GLY A 71 -16.54 -8.88 -12.00
N PRO A 72 -17.87 -8.92 -12.12
CA PRO A 72 -18.54 -9.27 -13.35
C PRO A 72 -18.25 -8.27 -14.46
N GLU A 73 -18.53 -8.69 -15.69
CA GLU A 73 -18.47 -7.82 -16.86
C GLU A 73 -19.55 -6.74 -16.77
N PRO A 74 -19.20 -5.44 -16.97
CA PRO A 74 -20.17 -4.35 -16.98
C PRO A 74 -21.25 -4.53 -18.03
N GLN A 75 -22.50 -4.29 -17.68
CA GLN A 75 -23.67 -4.44 -18.57
C GLN A 75 -24.27 -3.09 -18.98
N SER A 76 -23.88 -2.01 -18.34
CA SER A 76 -24.37 -0.65 -18.61
C SER A 76 -23.21 0.36 -18.65
N VAL A 77 -23.49 1.56 -19.16
CA VAL A 77 -22.52 2.67 -19.14
C VAL A 77 -22.14 3.05 -17.70
N LEU A 78 -23.09 2.99 -16.76
CA LEU A 78 -22.82 3.29 -15.36
C LEU A 78 -21.90 2.23 -14.74
N ASP A 79 -22.11 0.95 -15.05
CA ASP A 79 -21.23 -0.13 -14.59
C ASP A 79 -19.80 0.02 -15.16
N VAL A 80 -19.67 0.50 -16.40
CA VAL A 80 -18.37 0.79 -17.01
C VAL A 80 -17.66 1.92 -16.27
N LEU A 81 -18.36 2.99 -15.92
CA LEU A 81 -17.79 4.09 -15.14
C LEU A 81 -17.34 3.65 -13.75
N ASP A 82 -18.12 2.79 -13.12
CA ASP A 82 -17.79 2.19 -11.82
C ASP A 82 -16.55 1.29 -11.92
N LYS A 83 -16.54 0.43 -12.93
CA LYS A 83 -15.39 -0.43 -13.23
C LYS A 83 -14.12 0.37 -13.51
N GLN A 84 -14.26 1.50 -14.22
CA GLN A 84 -13.13 2.41 -14.45
C GLN A 84 -12.58 2.97 -13.14
N LYS A 85 -13.45 3.42 -12.21
CA LYS A 85 -13.05 3.85 -10.88
C LYS A 85 -12.33 2.72 -10.12
N GLU A 86 -12.89 1.53 -10.11
CA GLU A 86 -12.31 0.37 -9.43
C GLU A 86 -10.88 0.08 -9.94
N ILE A 87 -10.69 0.08 -11.25
CA ILE A 87 -9.39 -0.15 -11.88
C ILE A 87 -8.42 1.00 -11.58
N GLN A 88 -8.91 2.25 -11.60
CA GLN A 88 -8.09 3.43 -11.36
C GLN A 88 -7.54 3.48 -9.94
N TYR A 89 -8.38 3.15 -8.95
CA TYR A 89 -8.04 3.25 -7.54
C TYR A 89 -7.59 1.93 -6.91
N ALA A 90 -7.67 0.82 -7.65
CA ALA A 90 -7.13 -0.45 -7.18
C ALA A 90 -5.61 -0.38 -7.04
N SER A 91 -5.10 -0.99 -5.98
CA SER A 91 -3.66 -1.14 -5.80
C SER A 91 -3.03 -1.91 -6.94
N ARG A 92 -1.94 -1.38 -7.47
CA ARG A 92 -1.19 -2.03 -8.54
C ARG A 92 -0.20 -3.01 -7.93
N SER A 93 -0.43 -4.30 -8.11
CA SER A 93 0.51 -5.36 -7.73
C SER A 93 1.92 -5.17 -8.34
N SER A 94 1.99 -4.45 -9.47
CA SER A 94 3.27 -4.07 -10.11
C SER A 94 4.20 -3.25 -9.20
N GLN A 95 3.65 -2.43 -8.30
CA GLN A 95 4.46 -1.65 -7.35
C GLN A 95 5.17 -2.57 -6.34
N ILE A 96 4.48 -3.57 -5.82
CA ILE A 96 5.07 -4.55 -4.90
C ILE A 96 6.15 -5.36 -5.61
N GLU A 97 5.93 -5.75 -6.86
CA GLU A 97 6.94 -6.48 -7.64
C GLU A 97 8.19 -5.63 -7.92
N GLN A 98 8.03 -4.33 -8.16
CA GLN A 98 9.15 -3.41 -8.27
C GLN A 98 9.92 -3.30 -6.95
N GLN A 99 9.23 -3.21 -5.83
CA GLN A 99 9.86 -3.17 -4.50
C GLN A 99 10.60 -4.48 -4.18
N ARG A 100 10.06 -5.63 -4.56
CA ARG A 100 10.77 -6.92 -4.43
C ARG A 100 12.07 -6.94 -5.24
N LYS A 101 12.05 -6.48 -6.50
CA LYS A 101 13.26 -6.38 -7.34
C LYS A 101 14.30 -5.46 -6.71
N LEU A 102 13.88 -4.30 -6.21
CA LEU A 102 14.76 -3.35 -5.53
C LEU A 102 15.34 -3.98 -4.25
N HIS A 103 14.54 -4.68 -3.48
CA HIS A 103 15.00 -5.35 -2.27
C HIS A 103 16.04 -6.44 -2.57
N ARG A 104 15.85 -7.23 -3.64
CA ARG A 104 16.85 -8.22 -4.10
C ARG A 104 18.19 -7.56 -4.39
N LEU A 105 18.21 -6.42 -5.08
CA LEU A 105 19.44 -5.67 -5.33
C LEU A 105 20.08 -5.19 -4.03
N ARG A 106 19.31 -4.67 -3.10
CA ARG A 106 19.79 -4.25 -1.78
C ARG A 106 20.36 -5.43 -0.98
N HIS A 107 19.71 -6.61 -1.06
CA HIS A 107 20.22 -7.82 -0.42
C HIS A 107 21.57 -8.25 -1.02
N VAL A 108 21.70 -8.24 -2.34
CA VAL A 108 22.98 -8.55 -3.03
C VAL A 108 24.08 -7.59 -2.58
N ILE A 109 23.80 -6.29 -2.51
CA ILE A 109 24.76 -5.29 -2.01
C ILE A 109 25.19 -5.65 -0.58
N ARG A 110 24.25 -5.95 0.31
CA ARG A 110 24.56 -6.35 1.69
C ARG A 110 25.44 -7.58 1.74
N GLU A 111 25.08 -8.65 1.05
CA GLU A 111 25.84 -9.90 1.06
C GLU A 111 27.24 -9.73 0.49
N LEU A 112 27.38 -9.00 -0.62
CA LEU A 112 28.70 -8.67 -1.17
C LEU A 112 29.54 -7.87 -0.19
N SER A 113 28.94 -6.87 0.48
CA SER A 113 29.64 -6.04 1.47
C SER A 113 30.16 -6.84 2.66
N LEU A 114 29.41 -7.86 3.10
CA LEU A 114 29.82 -8.74 4.20
C LEU A 114 31.03 -9.64 3.86
N HIS A 115 31.29 -9.87 2.57
CA HIS A 115 32.38 -10.71 2.10
C HIS A 115 33.63 -9.91 1.65
N LEU A 116 33.59 -8.56 1.76
CA LEU A 116 34.75 -7.73 1.41
C LEU A 116 35.83 -7.83 2.46
N PRO A 117 37.13 -7.83 2.03
CA PRO A 117 38.24 -7.66 2.94
C PRO A 117 38.10 -6.37 3.77
N PRO A 118 38.52 -6.37 5.06
CA PRO A 118 38.37 -5.20 5.93
C PRO A 118 38.97 -3.91 5.38
N GLU A 119 40.07 -4.01 4.66
CA GLU A 119 40.76 -2.86 4.05
C GLU A 119 39.93 -2.21 2.96
N ILE A 120 39.20 -3.01 2.16
CA ILE A 120 38.30 -2.53 1.10
C ILE A 120 36.99 -2.01 1.72
N ALA A 121 36.45 -2.72 2.69
CA ALA A 121 35.22 -2.30 3.37
C ALA A 121 35.38 -0.96 4.12
N ALA A 122 36.61 -0.61 4.53
CA ALA A 122 36.91 0.65 5.21
C ALA A 122 37.02 1.88 4.29
N LEU A 123 37.09 1.68 2.98
CA LEU A 123 37.13 2.79 2.02
C LEU A 123 35.82 3.60 2.07
N PRO A 124 35.89 4.95 2.11
CA PRO A 124 34.69 5.79 2.22
C PRO A 124 33.63 5.49 1.15
N GLU A 125 34.05 5.40 -0.10
CA GLU A 125 33.19 5.10 -1.24
C GLU A 125 32.52 3.73 -1.15
N VAL A 126 33.17 2.73 -0.58
CA VAL A 126 32.64 1.39 -0.37
C VAL A 126 31.64 1.39 0.78
N ARG A 127 31.90 2.15 1.83
CA ARG A 127 30.96 2.32 2.96
C ARG A 127 29.65 2.98 2.50
N ASP A 128 29.75 4.03 1.68
CA ASP A 128 28.58 4.73 1.13
C ASP A 128 27.73 3.77 0.27
N LEU A 129 28.34 2.94 -0.55
CA LEU A 129 27.63 1.91 -1.33
C LEU A 129 27.01 0.84 -0.42
N SER A 130 27.73 0.41 0.60
CA SER A 130 27.27 -0.62 1.55
C SER A 130 26.04 -0.19 2.34
N CYS A 131 25.86 1.12 2.58
CA CYS A 131 24.67 1.67 3.23
C CYS A 131 23.36 1.39 2.45
N TRP A 132 23.44 1.11 1.15
CA TRP A 132 22.28 0.69 0.36
C TRP A 132 21.85 -0.75 0.63
N GLY A 133 22.72 -1.55 1.25
CA GLY A 133 22.46 -2.94 1.58
C GLY A 133 21.31 -3.09 2.59
N CYS A 134 20.44 -4.09 2.39
CA CYS A 134 19.33 -4.39 3.26
C CYS A 134 19.16 -5.89 3.46
N GLY A 135 18.91 -6.31 4.69
CA GLY A 135 18.63 -7.71 5.04
C GLY A 135 17.32 -7.87 5.83
N THR A 136 16.43 -6.86 5.74
CA THR A 136 15.12 -6.93 6.43
C THR A 136 14.12 -7.78 5.67
N THR A 137 13.15 -8.33 6.38
CA THR A 137 12.00 -9.04 5.80
C THR A 137 10.73 -8.30 6.14
N MET A 138 9.90 -8.05 5.13
CA MET A 138 8.63 -7.36 5.28
C MET A 138 7.49 -8.24 4.77
N HIS A 139 6.50 -8.46 5.62
CA HIS A 139 5.27 -9.17 5.27
C HIS A 139 4.19 -8.14 4.96
N VAL A 140 3.69 -8.13 3.74
CA VAL A 140 2.59 -7.29 3.31
C VAL A 140 1.32 -8.12 3.26
N LEU A 141 0.37 -7.80 4.12
CA LEU A 141 -0.92 -8.45 4.22
C LEU A 141 -1.94 -7.60 3.46
N SER A 142 -2.36 -8.07 2.29
CA SER A 142 -3.32 -7.37 1.45
C SER A 142 -4.75 -7.71 1.88
N LEU A 143 -5.43 -6.74 2.48
CA LEU A 143 -6.83 -6.80 2.85
C LEU A 143 -7.64 -6.11 1.75
N VAL A 144 -8.27 -6.89 0.89
CA VAL A 144 -9.10 -6.37 -0.20
C VAL A 144 -10.56 -6.35 0.25
N ALA A 145 -11.22 -5.20 0.15
CA ALA A 145 -12.61 -5.07 0.51
C ALA A 145 -13.47 -6.07 -0.28
N PRO A 146 -14.23 -6.95 0.39
CA PRO A 146 -15.11 -7.86 -0.29
C PRO A 146 -16.29 -7.08 -0.91
N ARG A 147 -16.81 -7.57 -2.03
CA ARG A 147 -18.05 -7.03 -2.60
C ARG A 147 -19.24 -7.35 -1.71
N ILE A 148 -20.08 -6.38 -1.47
CA ILE A 148 -21.26 -6.50 -0.62
C ILE A 148 -22.52 -6.39 -1.48
N GLY A 149 -23.19 -7.51 -1.74
CA GLY A 149 -24.47 -7.54 -2.46
C GLY A 149 -24.43 -6.84 -3.81
N ASP A 150 -25.47 -6.06 -4.09
CA ASP A 150 -25.63 -5.27 -5.32
C ASP A 150 -25.09 -3.84 -5.14
N GLU A 151 -23.89 -3.68 -4.61
CA GLU A 151 -23.24 -2.36 -4.55
C GLU A 151 -23.15 -1.75 -5.95
N ASP A 152 -23.58 -0.50 -6.06
CA ASP A 152 -23.61 0.28 -7.29
C ASP A 152 -22.54 1.39 -7.29
N HIS A 153 -22.58 2.23 -8.31
CA HIS A 153 -21.69 3.37 -8.52
C HIS A 153 -21.71 4.43 -7.40
N THR A 154 -22.63 4.32 -6.44
CA THR A 154 -22.75 5.26 -5.31
C THR A 154 -22.09 4.77 -4.02
N LYS A 155 -21.47 3.60 -4.03
CA LYS A 155 -20.87 2.97 -2.84
C LYS A 155 -19.87 3.85 -2.10
N ASP A 156 -19.15 4.71 -2.81
CA ASP A 156 -18.15 5.65 -2.26
C ASP A 156 -18.78 6.89 -1.60
N ILE A 157 -20.06 7.16 -1.87
CA ILE A 157 -20.85 8.26 -1.27
C ILE A 157 -22.04 7.79 -0.46
N ASP A 158 -22.22 6.48 -0.33
CA ASP A 158 -23.26 5.91 0.54
C ASP A 158 -22.84 5.95 2.01
N PHE A 159 -23.28 6.98 2.73
CA PHE A 159 -23.11 7.16 4.17
C PHE A 159 -24.33 6.71 4.98
N SER A 160 -25.20 5.87 4.43
CA SER A 160 -26.31 5.28 5.17
C SER A 160 -25.79 4.38 6.31
N SER A 161 -26.51 4.32 7.42
CA SER A 161 -26.15 3.47 8.55
C SER A 161 -26.08 1.99 8.16
N ILE A 162 -26.92 1.55 7.23
CA ILE A 162 -26.95 0.18 6.70
C ILE A 162 -25.67 -0.09 5.89
N GLY A 163 -25.37 0.78 4.92
CA GLY A 163 -24.17 0.64 4.08
C GLY A 163 -22.88 0.70 4.89
N ILE A 164 -22.78 1.63 5.84
CA ILE A 164 -21.61 1.72 6.74
C ILE A 164 -21.47 0.45 7.57
N SER A 165 -22.55 -0.05 8.19
CA SER A 165 -22.49 -1.24 9.03
C SER A 165 -22.13 -2.49 8.23
N ALA A 166 -22.67 -2.64 7.01
CA ALA A 166 -22.34 -3.76 6.14
C ALA A 166 -20.86 -3.77 5.74
N ARG A 167 -20.32 -2.61 5.31
CA ARG A 167 -18.91 -2.47 4.96
C ARG A 167 -17.98 -2.69 6.16
N TRP A 168 -18.36 -2.17 7.32
CA TRP A 168 -17.61 -2.39 8.56
C TRP A 168 -17.52 -3.88 8.90
N GLN A 169 -18.67 -4.58 8.89
CA GLN A 169 -18.72 -6.00 9.20
C GLN A 169 -17.88 -6.84 8.22
N ALA A 170 -18.01 -6.57 6.92
CA ALA A 170 -17.25 -7.27 5.89
C ALA A 170 -15.73 -7.06 6.02
N GLY A 171 -15.31 -5.82 6.28
CA GLY A 171 -13.89 -5.51 6.53
C GLY A 171 -13.36 -6.16 7.81
N TYR A 172 -14.18 -6.21 8.86
CA TYR A 172 -13.82 -6.87 10.11
C TYR A 172 -13.61 -8.37 9.92
N GLU A 173 -14.52 -9.05 9.23
CA GLU A 173 -14.43 -10.48 8.95
C GLU A 173 -13.19 -10.81 8.09
N GLU A 174 -12.90 -10.00 7.08
CA GLU A 174 -11.71 -10.18 6.24
C GLU A 174 -10.41 -9.99 7.05
N ALA A 175 -10.37 -8.98 7.91
CA ALA A 175 -9.23 -8.76 8.80
C ALA A 175 -9.04 -9.92 9.78
N GLN A 176 -10.12 -10.43 10.37
CA GLN A 176 -10.07 -11.59 11.27
C GLN A 176 -9.54 -12.86 10.58
N ARG A 177 -9.98 -13.11 9.34
CA ARG A 177 -9.48 -14.23 8.52
C ARG A 177 -7.97 -14.11 8.29
N MET A 178 -7.51 -12.92 7.90
CA MET A 178 -6.07 -12.66 7.68
C MET A 178 -5.27 -12.86 8.96
N ILE A 179 -5.73 -12.34 10.08
CA ILE A 179 -5.07 -12.48 11.37
C ILE A 179 -5.04 -13.95 11.82
N ALA A 180 -6.15 -14.67 11.65
CA ALA A 180 -6.22 -16.09 12.01
C ALA A 180 -5.29 -16.98 11.18
N SER A 181 -5.04 -16.64 9.93
CA SER A 181 -4.14 -17.40 9.05
C SER A 181 -2.64 -17.20 9.38
N ARG A 182 -2.29 -16.15 10.14
CA ARG A 182 -0.92 -15.82 10.58
C ARG A 182 0.15 -15.94 9.48
N PRO A 183 -0.03 -15.36 8.31
CA PRO A 183 0.86 -15.60 7.18
C PRO A 183 2.28 -15.06 7.42
N TRP A 184 2.46 -14.12 8.35
CA TRP A 184 3.77 -13.57 8.76
C TRP A 184 4.64 -14.57 9.53
N GLU A 185 4.10 -15.70 9.97
CA GLU A 185 4.88 -16.81 10.59
C GLU A 185 5.54 -17.69 9.51
N SER A 186 5.16 -17.51 8.24
CA SER A 186 5.80 -18.23 7.13
C SER A 186 7.24 -17.76 6.92
N LYS A 187 8.10 -18.72 6.58
CA LYS A 187 9.48 -18.36 6.21
C LYS A 187 9.48 -17.67 4.85
N VAL A 188 10.05 -16.48 4.80
CA VAL A 188 10.30 -15.74 3.57
C VAL A 188 11.75 -15.94 3.17
N ASP A 189 12.00 -16.16 1.89
CA ASP A 189 13.36 -16.14 1.37
C ASP A 189 13.97 -14.76 1.61
N VAL A 190 15.10 -14.70 2.25
CA VAL A 190 15.79 -13.45 2.59
C VAL A 190 16.11 -12.62 1.35
N ILE A 191 16.37 -13.30 0.21
CA ILE A 191 16.60 -12.63 -1.08
C ILE A 191 15.33 -11.91 -1.56
N GLU A 192 14.15 -12.49 -1.34
CA GLU A 192 12.88 -11.87 -1.71
C GLU A 192 12.55 -10.66 -0.84
N GLY A 193 12.83 -10.75 0.45
CA GLY A 193 12.72 -9.69 1.46
C GLY A 193 11.34 -9.07 1.65
N VAL A 194 10.47 -9.13 0.65
CA VAL A 194 9.08 -8.67 0.70
C VAL A 194 8.17 -9.81 0.29
N ALA A 195 7.32 -10.26 1.21
CA ALA A 195 6.30 -11.28 0.97
C ALA A 195 4.92 -10.64 0.91
N LEU A 196 4.21 -10.86 -0.19
CA LEU A 196 2.81 -10.46 -0.32
C LEU A 196 1.91 -11.64 0.06
N HIS A 197 1.00 -11.40 0.99
CA HIS A 197 0.00 -12.36 1.44
C HIS A 197 -1.40 -11.86 1.06
N THR A 198 -2.12 -12.69 0.35
CA THR A 198 -3.52 -12.46 -0.03
C THR A 198 -4.36 -13.65 0.40
N LEU A 199 -5.58 -13.42 0.84
CA LEU A 199 -6.53 -14.49 1.10
C LEU A 199 -7.28 -14.85 -0.18
N PRO A 200 -7.62 -16.13 -0.38
CA PRO A 200 -8.53 -16.49 -1.44
C PRO A 200 -9.91 -15.83 -1.20
N PRO A 201 -10.60 -15.42 -2.27
CA PRO A 201 -11.94 -14.86 -2.15
C PRO A 201 -12.87 -15.84 -1.43
N LEU A 202 -13.81 -15.29 -0.66
CA LEU A 202 -14.87 -16.09 -0.06
C LEU A 202 -15.73 -16.70 -1.19
N VAL A 203 -15.63 -18.01 -1.37
CA VAL A 203 -16.57 -18.74 -2.24
C VAL A 203 -17.91 -18.72 -1.51
N LYS A 204 -18.88 -17.96 -2.06
CA LYS A 204 -20.26 -17.98 -1.61
C LYS A 204 -21.01 -19.15 -2.21
#